data_744adfcc37f7986c72d3a859c5318994
#
_entry.id   744adfcc37f7986c72d3a859c5318994
#
_cell.length_a   1.000
_cell.length_b   1.000
_cell.length_c   1.000
_cell.angle_alpha   90.00
_cell.angle_beta   90.00
_cell.angle_gamma   90.00
#
_symmetry.space_group_name_H-M   'P 1'
#
loop_
_entity.id
_entity.type
_entity.pdbx_description
1 polymer ?
#
loop_
_entity_poly.entity_id
_entity_poly.type
_entity_poly.pdbx_seq_one_letter_code
_entity_poly.pdbx_strand_id
1 'polypeptide(L)'
;MTLEQREAEYLNTTNYISKKKYRNVKVGKQILNGNQALGYARVRHVFSKKYGVEEFGRTGRQRAVMQATFQKMLQQNPLDLVDIAIDALGDVSTDMDATYIKKLILSVAQMGTTEIDQLRVPIENTYKTAVAGSYPPCGYVFFVNFKANQEALKYFMFNKGKRQDFAKN
;
A
#
# COMPACT_ATOMS: atom_id res chain seq x y z
N MET A 1 4.24 12.26 3.28
CA MET A 1 4.98 10.97 3.18
C MET A 1 6.38 11.15 3.73
N THR A 2 7.00 10.09 4.27
CA THR A 2 8.38 10.16 4.78
C THR A 2 9.25 9.24 3.93
N LEU A 3 10.28 9.80 3.32
CA LEU A 3 11.23 9.09 2.45
C LEU A 3 12.54 8.88 3.19
N GLU A 4 13.12 7.68 3.02
CA GLU A 4 14.47 7.37 3.47
C GLU A 4 15.51 7.89 2.46
N GLN A 5 16.75 8.06 2.88
CA GLN A 5 17.82 8.61 2.02
C GLN A 5 17.96 7.83 0.71
N ARG A 6 18.06 6.50 0.78
CA ARG A 6 18.19 5.64 -0.42
C ARG A 6 17.02 5.74 -1.36
N GLU A 7 15.80 5.93 -0.83
CA GLU A 7 14.59 6.11 -1.63
C GLU A 7 14.61 7.45 -2.38
N ALA A 8 14.98 8.53 -1.68
CA ALA A 8 15.05 9.85 -2.29
C ALA A 8 16.13 9.92 -3.38
N GLU A 9 17.32 9.40 -3.12
CA GLU A 9 18.41 9.32 -4.09
C GLU A 9 18.00 8.52 -5.33
N TYR A 10 17.40 7.34 -5.12
CA TYR A 10 16.97 6.48 -6.20
C TYR A 10 15.89 7.13 -7.08
N LEU A 11 14.91 7.80 -6.47
CA LEU A 11 13.87 8.52 -7.19
C LEU A 11 14.41 9.71 -7.99
N ASN A 12 15.42 10.39 -7.48
CA ASN A 12 16.01 11.54 -8.15
C ASN A 12 16.94 11.15 -9.31
N THR A 13 17.56 9.98 -9.24
CA THR A 13 18.56 9.51 -10.22
C THR A 13 17.99 8.57 -11.29
N THR A 14 16.80 8.02 -11.07
CA THR A 14 16.19 7.03 -11.97
C THR A 14 14.97 7.59 -12.71
N ASN A 15 14.40 6.77 -13.62
CA ASN A 15 13.22 7.12 -14.41
C ASN A 15 11.88 6.82 -13.69
N TYR A 16 11.88 6.43 -12.42
CA TYR A 16 10.64 6.18 -11.68
C TYR A 16 9.77 7.43 -11.56
N ILE A 17 10.39 8.58 -11.37
CA ILE A 17 9.72 9.88 -11.58
C ILE A 17 9.91 10.24 -13.06
N SER A 18 8.85 10.11 -13.85
CA SER A 18 8.92 10.26 -15.31
C SER A 18 9.33 11.67 -15.75
N LYS A 19 8.81 12.71 -15.09
CA LYS A 19 9.13 14.11 -15.41
C LYS A 19 10.38 14.56 -14.63
N LYS A 20 11.50 14.80 -15.32
CA LYS A 20 12.78 15.21 -14.72
C LYS A 20 12.66 16.39 -13.75
N LYS A 21 11.83 17.39 -14.04
CA LYS A 21 11.60 18.56 -13.19
C LYS A 21 11.07 18.22 -11.77
N TYR A 22 10.53 17.03 -11.57
CA TYR A 22 10.01 16.56 -10.28
C TYR A 22 10.98 15.61 -9.56
N ARG A 23 12.17 15.36 -10.10
CA ARG A 23 13.25 14.57 -9.46
C ARG A 23 14.01 15.42 -8.46
N ASN A 24 13.29 15.95 -7.47
CA ASN A 24 13.77 16.83 -6.43
C ASN A 24 13.19 16.48 -5.07
N VAL A 25 12.88 15.20 -4.87
CA VAL A 25 12.37 14.71 -3.57
C VAL A 25 13.49 14.76 -2.52
N LYS A 26 13.11 15.09 -1.30
CA LYS A 26 14.02 15.23 -0.16
C LYS A 26 13.93 14.01 0.76
N VAL A 27 14.91 13.85 1.62
CA VAL A 27 14.83 12.91 2.75
C VAL A 27 13.90 13.47 3.81
N GLY A 28 13.14 12.60 4.47
CA GLY A 28 12.23 12.97 5.55
C GLY A 28 10.78 13.20 5.11
N LYS A 29 10.04 13.88 5.98
CA LYS A 29 8.58 14.10 5.78
C LYS A 29 8.35 15.22 4.77
N GLN A 30 7.55 14.94 3.75
CA GLN A 30 7.22 15.89 2.69
C GLN A 30 5.90 15.54 2.00
N ILE A 31 5.35 16.51 1.27
CA ILE A 31 4.22 16.32 0.36
C ILE A 31 4.78 15.94 -1.00
N LEU A 32 4.28 14.86 -1.58
CA LEU A 32 4.61 14.43 -2.94
C LEU A 32 3.51 14.86 -3.89
N ASN A 33 3.87 15.34 -5.08
CA ASN A 33 2.92 15.47 -6.17
C ASN A 33 2.60 14.10 -6.80
N GLY A 34 1.58 14.03 -7.67
CA GLY A 34 1.13 12.77 -8.27
C GLY A 34 2.23 12.02 -9.03
N ASN A 35 3.12 12.72 -9.74
CA ASN A 35 4.23 12.10 -10.47
C ASN A 35 5.29 11.49 -9.52
N GLN A 36 5.59 12.18 -8.43
CA GLN A 36 6.49 11.70 -7.38
C GLN A 36 5.87 10.55 -6.60
N ALA A 37 4.60 10.63 -6.24
CA ALA A 37 3.87 9.57 -5.53
C ALA A 37 3.78 8.29 -6.37
N LEU A 38 3.47 8.42 -7.66
CA LEU A 38 3.46 7.29 -8.59
C LEU A 38 4.86 6.67 -8.73
N GLY A 39 5.90 7.49 -8.86
CA GLY A 39 7.29 7.04 -8.88
C GLY A 39 7.63 6.24 -7.62
N TYR A 40 7.30 6.79 -6.45
CA TYR A 40 7.53 6.14 -5.16
C TYR A 40 6.81 4.79 -5.03
N ALA A 41 5.55 4.71 -5.45
CA ALA A 41 4.76 3.48 -5.42
C ALA A 41 5.31 2.37 -6.35
N ARG A 42 6.10 2.73 -7.36
CA ARG A 42 6.71 1.80 -8.32
C ARG A 42 8.09 1.29 -7.92
N VAL A 43 8.77 1.94 -6.96
CA VAL A 43 10.11 1.53 -6.52
C VAL A 43 10.10 0.10 -6.00
N ARG A 44 10.98 -0.75 -6.55
CA ARG A 44 11.08 -2.18 -6.20
C ARG A 44 12.42 -2.54 -5.57
N HIS A 45 13.52 -2.13 -6.17
CA HIS A 45 14.87 -2.61 -5.86
C HIS A 45 15.62 -1.81 -4.79
N VAL A 46 14.91 -0.96 -4.02
CA VAL A 46 15.51 -0.17 -2.94
C VAL A 46 15.04 -0.71 -1.60
N PHE A 47 16.00 -1.06 -0.76
CA PHE A 47 15.72 -1.44 0.62
C PHE A 47 15.19 -0.25 1.41
N SER A 48 14.08 -0.46 2.11
CA SER A 48 13.53 0.45 3.12
C SER A 48 13.51 -0.24 4.47
N LYS A 49 13.94 0.46 5.51
CA LYS A 49 13.87 -0.05 6.89
C LYS A 49 12.43 -0.36 7.29
N LYS A 50 11.48 0.40 6.77
CA LYS A 50 10.06 0.28 7.10
C LYS A 50 9.35 -0.81 6.32
N TYR A 51 9.69 -0.98 5.03
CA TYR A 51 8.89 -1.83 4.12
C TYR A 51 9.66 -3.04 3.60
N GLY A 52 10.98 -3.10 3.81
CA GLY A 52 11.83 -4.13 3.23
C GLY A 52 12.25 -3.83 1.79
N VAL A 53 12.49 -4.88 1.03
CA VAL A 53 13.00 -4.81 -0.36
C VAL A 53 12.06 -5.58 -1.30
N GLU A 54 12.32 -5.47 -2.58
CA GLU A 54 11.62 -6.17 -3.67
C GLU A 54 10.11 -5.95 -3.62
N GLU A 55 9.34 -7.02 -3.74
CA GLU A 55 7.88 -6.98 -3.79
C GLU A 55 7.26 -6.48 -2.48
N PHE A 56 7.82 -6.85 -1.35
CA PHE A 56 7.34 -6.35 -0.05
C PHE A 56 7.62 -4.85 0.11
N GLY A 57 8.78 -4.38 -0.32
CA GLY A 57 9.10 -2.96 -0.35
C GLY A 57 8.12 -2.17 -1.22
N ARG A 58 7.85 -2.66 -2.44
CA ARG A 58 6.92 -2.04 -3.39
C ARG A 58 5.50 -1.97 -2.83
N THR A 59 4.95 -3.09 -2.38
CA THR A 59 3.58 -3.14 -1.83
C THR A 59 3.44 -2.32 -0.55
N GLY A 60 4.48 -2.24 0.27
CA GLY A 60 4.53 -1.35 1.43
C GLY A 60 4.43 0.12 1.04
N ARG A 61 5.17 0.54 0.01
CA ARG A 61 5.11 1.92 -0.53
C ARG A 61 3.76 2.22 -1.17
N GLN A 62 3.17 1.28 -1.91
CA GLN A 62 1.83 1.43 -2.49
C GLN A 62 0.79 1.67 -1.40
N ARG A 63 0.78 0.85 -0.34
CA ARG A 63 -0.13 1.06 0.80
C ARG A 63 0.09 2.41 1.48
N ALA A 64 1.34 2.85 1.62
CA ALA A 64 1.64 4.16 2.20
C ALA A 64 1.12 5.32 1.35
N VAL A 65 1.21 5.23 0.02
CA VAL A 65 0.63 6.22 -0.90
C VAL A 65 -0.89 6.22 -0.78
N MET A 66 -1.53 5.04 -0.83
CA MET A 66 -2.99 4.93 -0.68
C MET A 66 -3.48 5.51 0.64
N GLN A 67 -2.82 5.18 1.75
CA GLN A 67 -3.16 5.71 3.07
C GLN A 67 -3.03 7.24 3.13
N ALA A 68 -1.93 7.80 2.59
CA ALA A 68 -1.72 9.24 2.58
C ALA A 68 -2.75 9.97 1.69
N THR A 69 -3.14 9.36 0.56
CA THR A 69 -4.19 9.86 -0.32
C THR A 69 -5.53 9.85 0.39
N PHE A 70 -5.89 8.74 1.00
CA PHE A 70 -7.14 8.58 1.76
C PHE A 70 -7.23 9.61 2.90
N GLN A 71 -6.18 9.74 3.71
CA GLN A 71 -6.12 10.74 4.79
C GLN A 71 -6.30 12.17 4.26
N LYS A 72 -5.73 12.49 3.10
CA LYS A 72 -5.89 13.80 2.49
C LYS A 72 -7.30 14.01 1.95
N MET A 73 -7.90 12.98 1.37
CA MET A 73 -9.29 13.03 0.88
C MET A 73 -10.28 13.30 2.03
N LEU A 74 -10.15 12.61 3.15
CA LEU A 74 -11.02 12.79 4.32
C LEU A 74 -10.93 14.19 4.98
N GLN A 75 -9.93 14.98 4.60
CA GLN A 75 -9.82 16.39 5.02
C GLN A 75 -10.58 17.35 4.10
N GLN A 76 -11.14 16.86 2.99
CA GLN A 76 -11.94 17.66 2.06
C GLN A 76 -13.40 17.73 2.52
N ASN A 77 -14.17 18.64 1.89
CA ASN A 77 -15.60 18.70 2.08
C ASN A 77 -16.24 17.36 1.64
N PRO A 78 -17.20 16.78 2.38
CA PRO A 78 -17.87 15.54 2.01
C PRO A 78 -18.49 15.52 0.60
N LEU A 79 -18.96 16.67 0.09
CA LEU A 79 -19.49 16.77 -1.28
C LEU A 79 -18.37 16.62 -2.32
N ASP A 80 -17.22 17.27 -2.10
CA ASP A 80 -16.06 17.16 -3.00
C ASP A 80 -15.51 15.72 -3.02
N LEU A 81 -15.65 14.97 -1.91
CA LEU A 81 -15.25 13.55 -1.85
C LEU A 81 -16.04 12.67 -2.82
N VAL A 82 -17.33 12.95 -2.98
CA VAL A 82 -18.18 12.19 -3.92
C VAL A 82 -17.71 12.43 -5.35
N ASP A 83 -17.44 13.68 -5.71
CA ASP A 83 -16.99 14.04 -7.06
C ASP A 83 -15.61 13.44 -7.37
N ILE A 84 -14.65 13.56 -6.45
CA ILE A 84 -13.31 12.96 -6.58
C ILE A 84 -13.41 11.43 -6.73
N ALA A 85 -14.30 10.79 -5.97
CA ALA A 85 -14.46 9.34 -6.04
C ALA A 85 -15.17 8.91 -7.33
N ILE A 86 -16.13 9.68 -7.84
CA ILE A 86 -16.78 9.41 -9.13
C ILE A 86 -15.78 9.55 -10.26
N ASP A 87 -14.94 10.59 -10.25
CA ASP A 87 -13.88 10.76 -11.25
C ASP A 87 -12.88 9.60 -11.23
N ALA A 88 -12.48 9.15 -10.03
CA ALA A 88 -11.58 8.00 -9.87
C ALA A 88 -12.20 6.68 -10.35
N LEU A 89 -13.53 6.54 -10.32
CA LEU A 89 -14.23 5.35 -10.80
C LEU A 89 -14.18 5.20 -12.32
N GLY A 90 -13.91 6.27 -13.05
CA GLY A 90 -13.70 6.20 -14.51
C GLY A 90 -12.53 5.28 -14.91
N ASP A 91 -11.57 5.08 -14.01
CA ASP A 91 -10.40 4.23 -14.21
C ASP A 91 -10.52 2.84 -13.54
N VAL A 92 -11.68 2.53 -12.93
CA VAL A 92 -11.92 1.28 -12.18
C VAL A 92 -13.03 0.46 -12.82
N SER A 93 -12.76 -0.81 -13.10
CA SER A 93 -13.79 -1.78 -13.48
C SER A 93 -14.29 -2.52 -12.23
N THR A 94 -15.59 -2.48 -11.97
CA THR A 94 -16.22 -3.13 -10.82
C THR A 94 -17.63 -3.59 -11.18
N ASP A 95 -18.12 -4.59 -10.47
CA ASP A 95 -19.50 -5.10 -10.53
C ASP A 95 -20.44 -4.36 -9.56
N MET A 96 -19.90 -3.45 -8.74
CA MET A 96 -20.71 -2.64 -7.84
C MET A 96 -21.48 -1.56 -8.61
N ASP A 97 -22.78 -1.39 -8.32
CA ASP A 97 -23.55 -0.29 -8.88
C ASP A 97 -23.18 1.08 -8.28
N ALA A 98 -23.43 2.14 -9.04
CA ALA A 98 -23.08 3.51 -8.64
C ALA A 98 -23.79 3.95 -7.34
N THR A 99 -24.98 3.43 -7.05
CA THR A 99 -25.73 3.76 -5.83
C THR A 99 -25.05 3.14 -4.61
N TYR A 100 -24.61 1.89 -4.74
CA TYR A 100 -23.87 1.20 -3.68
C TYR A 100 -22.54 1.90 -3.38
N ILE A 101 -21.82 2.28 -4.42
CA ILE A 101 -20.54 3.01 -4.30
C ILE A 101 -20.74 4.35 -3.58
N LYS A 102 -21.76 5.12 -3.96
CA LYS A 102 -22.09 6.40 -3.26
C LYS A 102 -22.39 6.18 -1.77
N LYS A 103 -23.17 5.15 -1.43
CA LYS A 103 -23.46 4.80 -0.03
C LYS A 103 -22.18 4.41 0.73
N LEU A 104 -21.30 3.64 0.10
CA LEU A 104 -20.02 3.23 0.70
C LEU A 104 -19.13 4.45 1.00
N ILE A 105 -18.98 5.36 0.05
CA ILE A 105 -18.22 6.62 0.21
C ILE A 105 -18.76 7.44 1.38
N LEU A 106 -20.07 7.64 1.42
CA LEU A 106 -20.71 8.40 2.50
C LEU A 106 -20.53 7.71 3.86
N SER A 107 -20.65 6.39 3.90
CA SER A 107 -20.43 5.61 5.13
C SER A 107 -19.00 5.77 5.64
N VAL A 108 -18.01 5.69 4.76
CA VAL A 108 -16.60 5.90 5.11
C VAL A 108 -16.34 7.32 5.60
N ALA A 109 -16.92 8.33 4.94
CA ALA A 109 -16.81 9.73 5.37
C ALA A 109 -17.44 9.96 6.76
N GLN A 110 -18.54 9.26 7.07
CA GLN A 110 -19.23 9.35 8.37
C GLN A 110 -18.51 8.62 9.50
N MET A 111 -17.58 7.69 9.21
CA MET A 111 -16.82 6.99 10.27
C MET A 111 -15.97 7.92 11.14
N GLY A 112 -15.65 9.13 10.69
CA GLY A 112 -14.91 10.12 11.46
C GLY A 112 -13.47 9.73 11.81
N THR A 113 -12.94 8.65 11.22
CA THR A 113 -11.57 8.19 11.43
C THR A 113 -10.78 8.19 10.14
N THR A 114 -9.51 8.54 10.23
CA THR A 114 -8.53 8.42 9.14
C THR A 114 -7.58 7.22 9.35
N GLU A 115 -7.82 6.43 10.39
CA GLU A 115 -7.01 5.26 10.69
C GLU A 115 -7.40 4.10 9.78
N ILE A 116 -6.40 3.47 9.20
CA ILE A 116 -6.55 2.28 8.35
C ILE A 116 -5.66 1.19 8.92
N ASP A 117 -6.29 0.17 9.48
CA ASP A 117 -5.57 -1.02 9.91
C ASP A 117 -5.16 -1.86 8.72
N GLN A 118 -3.94 -2.39 8.77
CA GLN A 118 -3.37 -3.15 7.66
C GLN A 118 -2.73 -4.43 8.15
N LEU A 119 -3.05 -5.53 7.51
CA LEU A 119 -2.38 -6.82 7.69
C LEU A 119 -1.73 -7.24 6.36
N ARG A 120 -0.45 -7.58 6.40
CA ARG A 120 0.24 -8.21 5.27
C ARG A 120 0.13 -9.73 5.40
N VAL A 121 -0.30 -10.38 4.34
CA VAL A 121 -0.30 -11.84 4.21
C VAL A 121 0.60 -12.21 3.03
N PRO A 122 1.52 -13.19 3.16
CA PRO A 122 1.79 -13.94 4.37
C PRO A 122 2.46 -13.12 5.45
N ILE A 123 2.14 -13.42 6.73
CA ILE A 123 2.75 -12.77 7.89
C ILE A 123 4.20 -13.22 8.05
N GLU A 124 5.00 -12.37 8.69
CA GLU A 124 6.41 -12.62 8.91
C GLU A 124 6.65 -13.93 9.66
N ASN A 125 7.71 -14.66 9.31
CA ASN A 125 8.09 -15.98 9.85
C ASN A 125 7.10 -17.13 9.57
N THR A 126 6.07 -16.95 8.74
CA THR A 126 5.13 -18.00 8.36
C THR A 126 5.31 -18.50 6.92
N TYR A 127 6.37 -18.08 6.25
CA TYR A 127 6.68 -18.50 4.89
C TYR A 127 8.18 -18.69 4.69
N LYS A 128 8.51 -19.52 3.72
CA LYS A 128 9.87 -19.66 3.17
C LYS A 128 9.84 -19.29 1.70
N THR A 129 10.92 -18.75 1.18
CA THR A 129 11.07 -18.41 -0.22
C THR A 129 11.94 -19.42 -0.94
N ALA A 130 11.59 -19.80 -2.15
CA ALA A 130 12.46 -20.55 -3.06
C ALA A 130 12.85 -19.68 -4.25
N VAL A 131 14.12 -19.77 -4.67
CA VAL A 131 14.64 -19.05 -5.83
C VAL A 131 14.33 -19.82 -7.10
N ALA A 132 14.19 -19.11 -8.22
CA ALA A 132 14.07 -19.68 -9.56
C ALA A 132 15.16 -20.75 -9.81
N GLY A 133 14.74 -21.94 -10.21
CA GLY A 133 15.61 -23.11 -10.38
C GLY A 133 15.30 -24.27 -9.45
N SER A 134 14.72 -24.01 -8.28
CA SER A 134 14.24 -25.06 -7.36
C SER A 134 12.85 -25.59 -7.74
N TYR A 135 12.10 -24.82 -8.53
CA TYR A 135 10.75 -25.14 -9.03
C TYR A 135 10.53 -24.55 -10.42
N PRO A 136 10.93 -25.22 -11.50
CA PRO A 136 10.52 -24.82 -12.86
C PRO A 136 9.05 -25.18 -13.06
N PRO A 137 8.24 -24.36 -13.73
CA PRO A 137 8.52 -23.08 -14.40
C PRO A 137 8.15 -21.84 -13.56
N CYS A 138 7.93 -21.96 -12.26
CA CYS A 138 7.21 -20.98 -11.44
C CYS A 138 8.04 -19.74 -11.03
N GLY A 139 9.33 -19.69 -11.23
CA GLY A 139 10.15 -18.55 -10.80
C GLY A 139 10.23 -18.44 -9.26
N TYR A 140 9.91 -17.26 -8.73
CA TYR A 140 9.99 -16.99 -7.30
C TYR A 140 8.69 -17.39 -6.58
N VAL A 141 8.76 -18.33 -5.65
CA VAL A 141 7.59 -18.87 -4.93
C VAL A 141 7.71 -18.76 -3.42
N PHE A 142 6.56 -18.70 -2.75
CA PHE A 142 6.46 -18.73 -1.31
C PHE A 142 5.84 -20.06 -0.86
N PHE A 143 6.50 -20.76 0.07
CA PHE A 143 5.92 -21.86 0.83
C PHE A 143 5.31 -21.30 2.10
N VAL A 144 4.00 -21.21 2.13
CA VAL A 144 3.25 -20.51 3.17
C VAL A 144 2.63 -21.49 4.16
N ASN A 145 2.76 -21.22 5.45
CA ASN A 145 1.94 -21.86 6.47
C ASN A 145 0.52 -21.29 6.41
N PHE A 146 -0.36 -21.95 5.66
CA PHE A 146 -1.75 -21.50 5.45
C PHE A 146 -2.52 -21.39 6.76
N LYS A 147 -2.39 -22.35 7.67
CA LYS A 147 -3.11 -22.37 8.95
C LYS A 147 -2.77 -21.13 9.79
N ALA A 148 -1.49 -20.84 9.98
CA ALA A 148 -1.06 -19.66 10.72
C ALA A 148 -1.56 -18.36 10.09
N ASN A 149 -1.57 -18.27 8.76
CA ASN A 149 -2.04 -17.08 8.05
C ASN A 149 -3.58 -16.93 8.10
N GLN A 150 -4.32 -18.03 8.06
CA GLN A 150 -5.78 -18.01 8.25
C GLN A 150 -6.16 -17.56 9.67
N GLU A 151 -5.46 -18.06 10.68
CA GLU A 151 -5.67 -17.66 12.08
C GLU A 151 -5.36 -16.18 12.29
N ALA A 152 -4.23 -15.71 11.73
CA ALA A 152 -3.87 -14.29 11.76
C ALA A 152 -4.91 -13.39 11.10
N LEU A 153 -5.41 -13.80 9.92
CA LEU A 153 -6.42 -13.04 9.19
C LEU A 153 -7.74 -13.01 9.97
N LYS A 154 -8.20 -14.15 10.50
CA LYS A 154 -9.40 -14.20 11.34
C LYS A 154 -9.27 -13.32 12.57
N TYR A 155 -8.12 -13.40 13.26
CA TYR A 155 -7.86 -12.56 14.42
C TYR A 155 -7.91 -11.07 14.06
N PHE A 156 -7.25 -10.66 12.98
CA PHE A 156 -7.23 -9.28 12.50
C PHE A 156 -8.63 -8.77 12.18
N MET A 157 -9.43 -9.55 11.47
CA MET A 157 -10.80 -9.18 11.05
C MET A 157 -11.76 -9.05 12.23
N PHE A 158 -11.68 -9.95 13.22
CA PHE A 158 -12.66 -10.02 14.31
C PHE A 158 -12.20 -9.34 15.61
N ASN A 159 -10.95 -8.91 15.71
CA ASN A 159 -10.40 -8.22 16.86
C ASN A 159 -10.02 -6.75 16.58
N LYS A 160 -10.81 -6.05 15.78
CA LYS A 160 -10.67 -4.61 15.47
C LYS A 160 -9.27 -4.25 14.93
N GLY A 161 -8.76 -5.04 14.01
CA GLY A 161 -7.48 -4.79 13.37
C GLY A 161 -6.24 -5.05 14.24
N LYS A 162 -6.40 -5.57 15.46
CA LYS A 162 -5.26 -5.90 16.32
C LYS A 162 -4.40 -6.98 15.69
N ARG A 163 -3.08 -6.83 15.76
CA ARG A 163 -2.14 -7.86 15.35
C ARG A 163 -1.80 -8.74 16.54
N GLN A 164 -1.91 -10.05 16.35
CA GLN A 164 -1.35 -11.02 17.28
C GLN A 164 0.04 -11.43 16.79
N ASP A 165 0.97 -11.63 17.71
CA ASP A 165 2.33 -12.09 17.38
C ASP A 165 2.31 -13.62 17.18
N PHE A 166 2.04 -14.06 15.96
CA PHE A 166 1.97 -15.48 15.59
C PHE A 166 3.36 -16.09 15.34
N ALA A 167 4.42 -15.29 15.45
CA ALA A 167 5.78 -15.72 15.18
C ALA A 167 6.45 -16.48 16.34
N LYS A 168 5.77 -16.63 17.48
CA LYS A 168 6.35 -17.18 18.72
C LYS A 168 5.97 -18.63 19.03
N ASN A 169 5.30 -19.34 18.09
CA ASN A 169 4.98 -20.77 18.27
C ASN A 169 5.65 -21.63 17.21
#